data_e529ce4403efbb47fd3fb346a3826020
#
_entry.id   e529ce4403efbb47fd3fb346a3826020
#
_cell.length_a   1.000
_cell.length_b   1.000
_cell.length_c   1.000
_cell.angle_alpha   90.00
_cell.angle_beta   90.00
_cell.angle_gamma   90.00
#
_symmetry.space_group_name_H-M   'P 1'
#
loop_
_entity.id
_entity.type
_entity.pdbx_description
1 polymer ?
#
loop_
_entity_poly.entity_id
_entity_poly.type
_entity_poly.pdbx_seq_one_letter_code
_entity_poly.pdbx_strand_id
1 'polypeptide(L)'
;MANNHYFDLGLDGARHTIQLLDELGVQHIGAGNNIKEASTPVIKVIHDKKVAFLAFCYKEHTGWCPWATETEPGINPMYDDYVVSEIRKYKKQYDYVVVISHWGKEHTGFT
;
A
#
# COMPACT_ATOMS: atom_id res chain seq x y z
N MET A 1 -4.01 1.92 -2.90
CA MET A 1 -5.02 1.92 -1.81
C MET A 1 -4.42 2.26 -0.43
N ALA A 2 -3.12 2.45 -0.33
CA ALA A 2 -2.48 2.85 0.93
C ALA A 2 -2.80 4.30 1.27
N ASN A 3 -3.90 4.55 1.97
CA ASN A 3 -4.31 5.85 2.49
C ASN A 3 -5.16 5.66 3.75
N ASN A 4 -5.32 6.74 4.53
CA ASN A 4 -6.02 6.70 5.81
C ASN A 4 -7.56 6.55 5.70
N HIS A 5 -8.12 6.70 4.50
CA HIS A 5 -9.56 6.59 4.25
C HIS A 5 -10.00 5.23 3.69
N TYR A 6 -9.07 4.29 3.51
CA TYR A 6 -9.36 2.98 2.92
C TYR A 6 -10.43 2.19 3.70
N PHE A 7 -10.52 2.37 5.01
CA PHE A 7 -11.47 1.70 5.88
C PHE A 7 -12.65 2.57 6.35
N ASP A 8 -12.90 3.71 5.73
CA ASP A 8 -14.00 4.62 6.14
C ASP A 8 -15.37 3.95 6.14
N LEU A 9 -15.59 3.00 5.24
CA LEU A 9 -16.81 2.19 5.17
C LEU A 9 -16.63 0.79 5.78
N GLY A 10 -15.66 0.65 6.68
CA GLY A 10 -15.37 -0.61 7.37
C GLY A 10 -14.74 -1.68 6.47
N LEU A 11 -14.61 -2.88 7.02
CA LEU A 11 -13.99 -4.01 6.33
C LEU A 11 -14.75 -4.44 5.07
N ASP A 12 -16.07 -4.42 5.11
CA ASP A 12 -16.91 -4.80 3.97
C ASP A 12 -16.72 -3.82 2.81
N GLY A 13 -16.65 -2.52 3.09
CA GLY A 13 -16.34 -1.51 2.08
C GLY A 13 -14.96 -1.66 1.48
N ALA A 14 -13.96 -1.96 2.31
CA ALA A 14 -12.59 -2.23 1.87
C ALA A 14 -12.51 -3.45 0.96
N ARG A 15 -13.16 -4.56 1.34
CA ARG A 15 -13.22 -5.79 0.53
C ARG A 15 -13.96 -5.59 -0.78
N HIS A 16 -15.09 -4.88 -0.74
CA HIS A 16 -15.84 -4.57 -1.94
C HIS A 16 -15.04 -3.70 -2.92
N THR A 17 -14.24 -2.78 -2.42
CA THR A 17 -13.33 -1.98 -3.25
C THR A 17 -12.32 -2.86 -3.99
N ILE A 18 -11.67 -3.80 -3.30
CA ILE A 18 -10.73 -4.76 -3.91
C ILE A 18 -11.46 -5.58 -4.98
N GLN A 19 -12.61 -6.17 -4.63
CA GLN A 19 -13.39 -7.00 -5.54
C GLN A 19 -13.75 -6.23 -6.82
N LEU A 20 -14.24 -5.01 -6.70
CA LEU A 20 -14.63 -4.19 -7.84
C LEU A 20 -13.43 -3.86 -8.74
N LEU A 21 -12.28 -3.53 -8.16
CA LEU A 21 -11.06 -3.29 -8.93
C LEU A 21 -10.61 -4.53 -9.69
N ASP A 22 -10.67 -5.70 -9.04
CA ASP A 22 -10.31 -6.98 -9.66
C ASP A 22 -11.28 -7.34 -10.80
N GLU A 23 -12.59 -7.17 -10.62
CA GLU A 23 -13.60 -7.38 -11.66
C GLU A 23 -13.40 -6.46 -12.87
N LEU A 24 -12.96 -5.24 -12.62
CA LEU A 24 -12.67 -4.26 -13.68
C LEU A 24 -11.27 -4.42 -14.29
N GLY A 25 -10.46 -5.36 -13.82
CA GLY A 25 -9.08 -5.56 -14.28
C GLY A 25 -8.15 -4.40 -13.92
N VAL A 26 -8.47 -3.62 -12.88
CA VAL A 26 -7.65 -2.51 -12.41
C VAL A 26 -6.67 -3.00 -11.36
N GLN A 27 -5.38 -2.90 -11.66
CA GLN A 27 -4.33 -3.25 -10.71
C GLN A 27 -4.29 -2.26 -9.54
N HIS A 28 -4.05 -2.77 -8.34
CA HIS A 28 -4.05 -1.98 -7.12
C HIS A 28 -2.94 -2.43 -6.17
N ILE A 29 -2.50 -1.54 -5.30
CA ILE A 29 -1.44 -1.77 -4.32
C ILE A 29 -1.73 -1.07 -2.99
N GLY A 30 -1.08 -1.56 -1.94
CA GLY A 30 -1.00 -0.88 -0.65
C GLY A 30 -2.10 -1.21 0.36
N ALA A 31 -2.96 -2.18 0.05
CA ALA A 31 -3.91 -2.73 1.00
C ALA A 31 -4.24 -4.18 0.62
N GLY A 32 -4.69 -4.97 1.59
CA GLY A 32 -5.04 -6.38 1.36
C GLY A 32 -5.66 -7.03 2.58
N ASN A 33 -5.99 -8.31 2.47
CA ASN A 33 -6.55 -9.11 3.57
C ASN A 33 -5.50 -9.52 4.61
N ASN A 34 -4.23 -9.35 4.29
CA ASN A 34 -3.08 -9.58 5.16
C ASN A 34 -1.87 -8.79 4.65
N ILE A 35 -0.78 -8.80 5.39
CA ILE A 35 0.43 -8.07 5.03
C ILE A 35 1.05 -8.54 3.70
N LYS A 36 0.96 -9.82 3.39
CA LYS A 36 1.48 -10.36 2.13
C LYS A 36 0.76 -9.74 0.93
N GLU A 37 -0.55 -9.66 0.98
CA GLU A 37 -1.34 -9.00 -0.07
C GLU A 37 -1.10 -7.49 -0.11
N ALA A 38 -1.14 -6.83 1.06
CA ALA A 38 -0.95 -5.37 1.16
C ALA A 38 0.43 -4.92 0.67
N SER A 39 1.47 -5.73 0.83
CA SER A 39 2.85 -5.44 0.43
C SER A 39 3.19 -5.88 -1.00
N THR A 40 2.32 -6.63 -1.66
CA THR A 40 2.57 -7.12 -3.02
C THR A 40 2.66 -5.95 -4.00
N PRO A 41 3.78 -5.80 -4.74
CA PRO A 41 3.93 -4.74 -5.72
C PRO A 41 3.12 -5.00 -6.98
N VAL A 42 2.84 -3.95 -7.72
CA VAL A 42 2.46 -4.05 -9.13
C VAL A 42 3.71 -3.88 -9.98
N ILE A 43 3.91 -4.81 -10.91
CA ILE A 43 5.05 -4.79 -11.83
C ILE A 43 4.59 -4.39 -13.21
N LYS A 44 5.25 -3.40 -13.79
CA LYS A 44 5.03 -2.96 -15.17
C LYS A 44 6.32 -3.04 -15.97
N VAL A 45 6.18 -3.39 -17.25
CA VAL A 45 7.28 -3.30 -18.23
C VAL A 45 7.06 -2.01 -19.03
N ILE A 46 7.99 -1.09 -18.91
CA ILE A 46 7.94 0.22 -19.57
C ILE A 46 9.26 0.39 -20.33
N HIS A 47 9.21 0.48 -21.67
CA HIS A 47 10.40 0.56 -22.52
C HIS A 47 11.48 -0.48 -22.18
N ASP A 48 11.08 -1.75 -22.11
CA ASP A 48 11.93 -2.89 -21.76
C ASP A 48 12.52 -2.89 -20.35
N LYS A 49 12.09 -1.95 -19.49
CA LYS A 49 12.47 -1.88 -18.07
C LYS A 49 11.34 -2.39 -17.19
N LYS A 50 11.70 -3.21 -16.22
CA LYS A 50 10.76 -3.69 -15.20
C LYS A 50 10.71 -2.71 -14.03
N VAL A 51 9.52 -2.20 -13.78
CA VAL A 51 9.25 -1.21 -12.72
C VAL A 51 8.34 -1.82 -11.68
N ALA A 52 8.78 -1.84 -10.43
CA ALA A 52 7.97 -2.23 -9.29
C ALA A 52 7.34 -1.00 -8.63
N PHE A 53 6.03 -1.02 -8.47
CA PHE A 53 5.28 0.02 -7.76
C PHE A 53 4.89 -0.48 -6.38
N LEU A 54 5.28 0.27 -5.34
CA LEU A 54 4.97 0.01 -3.94
C LEU A 54 4.16 1.17 -3.38
N ALA A 55 3.24 0.88 -2.46
CA ALA A 55 2.52 1.93 -1.75
C ALA A 55 2.52 1.66 -0.25
N PHE A 56 2.75 2.71 0.53
CA PHE A 56 2.79 2.67 1.99
C PHE A 56 1.95 3.79 2.58
N CYS A 57 1.37 3.54 3.75
CA CYS A 57 0.64 4.55 4.48
C CYS A 57 1.10 4.64 5.94
N TYR A 58 1.39 5.85 6.37
CA TYR A 58 1.67 6.16 7.76
C TYR A 58 0.40 6.02 8.60
N LYS A 59 0.52 5.41 9.75
CA LYS A 59 -0.58 5.29 10.69
C LYS A 59 -0.66 6.56 11.53
N GLU A 60 -1.71 7.33 11.34
CA GLU A 60 -2.01 8.43 12.22
C GLU A 60 -2.45 7.95 13.61
N HIS A 61 -2.27 8.78 14.61
CA HIS A 61 -2.61 8.46 16.01
C HIS A 61 -4.10 8.16 16.23
N THR A 62 -4.94 8.46 15.28
CA THR A 62 -6.39 8.30 15.38
C THR A 62 -6.89 6.86 15.21
N GLY A 63 -6.04 5.94 14.73
CA GLY A 63 -6.40 4.51 14.64
C GLY A 63 -7.44 4.12 13.60
N TRP A 64 -7.85 5.04 12.74
CA TRP A 64 -8.93 4.83 11.77
C TRP A 64 -8.59 3.82 10.67
N CYS A 65 -7.33 3.69 10.32
CA CYS A 65 -6.91 2.77 9.28
C CYS A 65 -5.88 1.77 9.82
N PRO A 66 -6.26 0.50 10.00
CA PRO A 66 -5.36 -0.50 10.54
C PRO A 66 -4.25 -0.83 9.56
N TRP A 67 -3.03 -1.06 10.07
CA TRP A 67 -1.98 -1.72 9.32
C TRP A 67 -2.28 -3.20 9.17
N ALA A 68 -2.03 -3.75 7.99
CA ALA A 68 -2.14 -5.16 7.74
C ALA A 68 -1.14 -5.96 8.60
N THR A 69 -1.57 -7.11 9.08
CA THR A 69 -0.74 -8.09 9.77
C THR A 69 -0.73 -9.42 9.01
N GLU A 70 -0.10 -10.43 9.54
CA GLU A 70 -0.10 -11.75 8.90
C GLU A 70 -1.51 -12.33 8.75
N THR A 71 -2.42 -12.00 9.67
CA THR A 71 -3.77 -12.57 9.74
C THR A 71 -4.89 -11.54 9.57
N GLU A 72 -4.59 -10.26 9.70
CA GLU A 72 -5.59 -9.20 9.69
C GLU A 72 -5.47 -8.31 8.46
N PRO A 73 -6.59 -7.89 7.88
CA PRO A 73 -6.61 -6.97 6.76
C PRO A 73 -6.16 -5.56 7.16
N GLY A 74 -5.58 -4.85 6.22
CA GLY A 74 -5.13 -3.50 6.45
C GLY A 74 -4.40 -2.90 5.27
N ILE A 75 -3.89 -1.70 5.51
CA ILE A 75 -3.00 -1.00 4.60
C ILE A 75 -1.54 -1.44 4.80
N ASN A 76 -0.74 -1.28 3.76
CA ASN A 76 0.69 -1.55 3.85
C ASN A 76 1.37 -0.50 4.74
N PRO A 77 1.97 -0.91 5.87
CA PRO A 77 2.46 0.02 6.88
C PRO A 77 3.68 0.82 6.42
N MET A 78 3.76 2.07 6.88
CA MET A 78 4.91 2.92 6.68
C MET A 78 5.67 3.12 8.00
N TYR A 79 6.69 2.30 8.24
CA TYR A 79 7.71 2.54 9.26
C TYR A 79 9.09 2.24 8.67
N ASP A 80 10.08 2.95 9.14
CA ASP A 80 11.35 3.14 8.44
C ASP A 80 12.05 1.83 8.04
N ASP A 81 12.29 0.95 9.00
CA ASP A 81 13.02 -0.30 8.73
C ASP A 81 12.30 -1.22 7.73
N TYR A 82 10.98 -1.27 7.83
CA TYR A 82 10.16 -2.07 6.94
C TYR A 82 10.17 -1.51 5.51
N VAL A 83 9.94 -0.21 5.34
CA VAL A 83 9.95 0.45 4.03
C VAL A 83 11.31 0.27 3.36
N VAL A 84 12.39 0.50 4.09
CA VAL A 84 13.76 0.33 3.58
C VAL A 84 14.02 -1.11 3.16
N SER A 85 13.58 -2.10 3.96
CA SER A 85 13.75 -3.52 3.63
C SER A 85 12.99 -3.92 2.36
N GLU A 86 11.75 -3.46 2.20
CA GLU A 86 10.93 -3.73 1.01
C GLU A 86 11.53 -3.08 -0.24
N ILE A 87 11.97 -1.84 -0.16
CA ILE A 87 12.65 -1.16 -1.27
C ILE A 87 13.92 -1.92 -1.68
N ARG A 88 14.77 -2.30 -0.74
CA ARG A 88 16.00 -3.06 -1.01
C ARG A 88 15.71 -4.41 -1.66
N LYS A 89 14.70 -5.11 -1.19
CA LYS A 89 14.26 -6.40 -1.73
C LYS A 89 13.89 -6.29 -3.21
N TYR A 90 13.05 -5.33 -3.57
CA TYR A 90 12.58 -5.17 -4.94
C TYR A 90 13.61 -4.50 -5.87
N LYS A 91 14.46 -3.63 -5.34
CA LYS A 91 15.56 -3.04 -6.10
C LYS A 91 16.57 -4.07 -6.62
N LYS A 92 16.69 -5.23 -5.97
CA LYS A 92 17.55 -6.34 -6.44
C LYS A 92 16.92 -7.12 -7.61
N GLN A 93 15.62 -7.06 -7.79
CA GLN A 93 14.86 -7.86 -8.74
C GLN A 93 14.41 -7.07 -9.97
N TYR A 94 14.24 -5.75 -9.84
CA TYR A 94 13.66 -4.89 -10.86
C TYR A 94 14.57 -3.71 -11.18
N ASP A 95 14.42 -3.16 -12.39
CA ASP A 95 15.24 -2.04 -12.85
C ASP A 95 14.96 -0.75 -12.06
N TYR A 96 13.68 -0.52 -11.74
CA TYR A 96 13.22 0.65 -10.97
C TYR A 96 12.23 0.25 -9.89
N VAL A 97 12.24 0.98 -8.79
CA VAL A 97 11.24 0.90 -7.72
C VAL A 97 10.62 2.28 -7.54
N VAL A 98 9.31 2.36 -7.72
CA VAL A 98 8.52 3.57 -7.48
C VAL A 98 7.77 3.41 -6.18
N VAL A 99 7.96 4.33 -5.26
CA VAL A 99 7.29 4.34 -3.95
C VAL A 99 6.25 5.43 -3.92
N ILE A 100 5.02 5.06 -3.60
CA ILE A 100 3.90 5.96 -3.39
C ILE A 100 3.64 6.01 -1.89
N SER A 101 3.85 7.18 -1.30
CA SER A 101 3.76 7.35 0.14
C SER A 101 2.59 8.26 0.51
N HIS A 102 1.81 7.82 1.48
CA HIS A 102 0.78 8.64 2.12
C HIS A 102 1.19 8.87 3.58
N TRP A 103 1.57 10.13 3.90
CA TRP A 103 2.03 10.49 5.25
C TRP A 103 1.71 11.95 5.57
N GLY A 104 2.04 12.36 6.78
CA GLY A 104 1.85 13.70 7.29
C GLY A 104 0.78 13.72 8.38
N LYS A 105 0.71 14.86 9.05
CA LYS A 105 -0.31 15.12 10.06
C LYS A 105 -1.45 15.89 9.43
N GLU A 106 -2.67 15.37 9.54
CA GLU A 106 -3.85 16.06 9.04
C GLU A 106 -4.06 17.43 9.73
N HIS A 107 -4.68 18.33 9.01
CA HIS A 107 -5.06 19.66 9.51
C HIS A 107 -3.89 20.54 9.99
N THR A 108 -2.68 20.23 9.55
CA THR A 108 -1.50 21.08 9.77
C THR A 108 -1.08 21.74 8.45
N GLY A 109 -0.78 23.02 8.48
CA GLY A 109 -0.47 23.78 7.27
C GLY A 109 0.87 23.43 6.61
N PHE A 110 1.76 22.71 7.32
CA PHE A 110 3.04 22.23 6.83
C PHE A 110 3.41 20.92 7.53
N THR A 111 3.96 20.04 6.78
CA THR A 111 4.50 18.76 7.28
C THR A 111 6.01 18.77 7.21
#